data_ae90eb48e1e381c5c9a292ab64539606
#
_entry.id   ae90eb48e1e381c5c9a292ab64539606
#
_cell.length_a   1.000
_cell.length_b   1.000
_cell.length_c   1.000
_cell.angle_alpha   90.00
_cell.angle_beta   90.00
_cell.angle_gamma   90.00
#
_symmetry.space_group_name_H-M   'P 1'
#
loop_
_entity.id
_entity.type
_entity.pdbx_description
1 polymer ?
#
loop_
_entity_poly.entity_id
_entity_poly.type
_entity_poly.pdbx_seq_one_letter_code
_entity_poly.pdbx_strand_id
1 'polypeptide(L)'
;QSSGIAKKEKVNFTGDDAREGLTCVLSVKVPDPKFSSQTKDKLVSSEVRPAVEGLMNEKLGEWFEENPAIAKIIVSKIIEAALAREAARKARELTRRKTALDVNYLAGKLKDCSEKDPSKTEVFLVEGDSAGGSAQTGRDRRTQAILPLKGKILNVERARFDRMLNSQEIGNLVMALGTGIGRDEFDLSKLRYHKIVIMTDADVDGAHIRTLLLTFFYRQMRELVENGFLYIAQPPLYKVSRGKSEVYLKDQAEMDDYLIQQGIDGALLRLEDGAELAGQDLARVVDEARQLKRVLDAFPNHYPQHILEQAAIAGAFVPGRVDADLQGTADKIAARLDLIAAEYERGWNGRITQDHGIRLARILRGVEEVRRLDGPMLRSGEARKTGSFTESLQEIYGSAATLIRKDRSQVIFGPLDLLDSVLKEGEKGLSLQRYKGLGEMNPDQLWETTLDPDARTLLQVKVEDAAEADDLFTKLMGDVVEPRRDFIQTNALSVANLDF
;
A
#
# COMPACT_ATOMS: atom_id res chain seq x y z
N GLN A 1 -35.98 10.09 27.38
CA GLN A 1 -36.70 8.84 27.06
C GLN A 1 -37.95 9.10 26.21
N SER A 2 -38.64 10.20 26.38
CA SER A 2 -39.86 10.55 25.62
C SER A 2 -39.64 10.73 24.12
N SER A 3 -38.48 11.21 23.70
CA SER A 3 -38.14 11.43 22.27
C SER A 3 -37.96 10.15 21.44
N GLY A 4 -37.98 8.96 22.04
CA GLY A 4 -37.79 7.67 21.36
C GLY A 4 -36.36 7.39 20.88
N ILE A 5 -35.47 8.38 20.81
CA ILE A 5 -34.08 8.25 20.32
C ILE A 5 -33.29 7.33 21.24
N ALA A 6 -33.42 7.50 22.55
CA ALA A 6 -32.72 6.68 23.54
C ALA A 6 -33.15 5.20 23.55
N LYS A 7 -34.38 4.87 23.12
CA LYS A 7 -34.87 3.48 23.06
C LYS A 7 -34.18 2.63 21.96
N LYS A 8 -33.68 3.27 20.91
CA LYS A 8 -33.01 2.57 19.80
C LYS A 8 -31.62 2.07 20.18
N GLU A 9 -30.93 2.76 21.08
CA GLU A 9 -29.49 2.50 21.32
C GLU A 9 -29.21 1.53 22.48
N LYS A 10 -30.23 1.07 23.23
CA LYS A 10 -30.12 0.07 24.32
C LYS A 10 -29.00 0.34 25.34
N VAL A 11 -28.73 1.62 25.64
CA VAL A 11 -27.66 2.04 26.56
C VAL A 11 -28.28 2.59 27.85
N ASN A 12 -27.66 2.26 29.00
CA ASN A 12 -28.02 2.82 30.29
C ASN A 12 -27.33 4.17 30.48
N PHE A 13 -28.12 5.21 30.70
CA PHE A 13 -27.65 6.57 30.95
C PHE A 13 -27.39 6.83 32.42
N THR A 14 -26.32 7.55 32.74
CA THR A 14 -26.00 8.04 34.07
C THR A 14 -26.07 9.55 34.09
N GLY A 15 -26.13 10.13 35.31
CA GLY A 15 -26.08 11.58 35.46
C GLY A 15 -24.79 12.21 34.95
N ASP A 16 -23.69 11.46 34.94
CA ASP A 16 -22.41 11.91 34.42
C ASP A 16 -22.44 12.06 32.88
N ASP A 17 -23.07 11.12 32.19
CA ASP A 17 -23.25 11.20 30.73
C ASP A 17 -24.05 12.46 30.34
N ALA A 18 -25.05 12.82 31.16
CA ALA A 18 -25.85 14.00 30.91
C ALA A 18 -25.13 15.33 31.23
N ARG A 19 -24.12 15.29 32.08
CA ARG A 19 -23.31 16.46 32.46
C ARG A 19 -22.06 16.64 31.61
N GLU A 20 -21.72 15.68 30.81
CA GLU A 20 -20.53 15.80 29.95
C GLU A 20 -20.63 16.98 28.98
N GLY A 21 -19.65 17.89 29.05
CA GLY A 21 -19.63 19.12 28.27
C GLY A 21 -20.58 20.22 28.80
N LEU A 22 -21.28 20.03 29.94
CA LEU A 22 -22.12 21.04 30.54
C LEU A 22 -21.30 21.95 31.44
N THR A 23 -21.33 23.25 31.16
CA THR A 23 -20.88 24.32 32.09
C THR A 23 -22.10 25.01 32.64
N CYS A 24 -22.26 25.01 33.96
CA CYS A 24 -23.41 25.60 34.64
C CYS A 24 -22.97 26.51 35.80
N VAL A 25 -23.58 27.67 35.90
CA VAL A 25 -23.45 28.54 37.07
C VAL A 25 -24.81 28.66 37.72
N LEU A 26 -24.91 28.18 38.95
CA LEU A 26 -26.14 28.25 39.74
C LEU A 26 -26.00 29.30 40.85
N SER A 27 -26.90 30.28 40.84
CA SER A 27 -27.00 31.30 41.91
C SER A 27 -28.36 31.23 42.59
N VAL A 28 -28.34 31.04 43.88
CA VAL A 28 -29.57 30.92 44.70
C VAL A 28 -29.49 31.88 45.89
N LYS A 29 -30.55 32.63 46.12
CA LYS A 29 -30.68 33.50 47.31
C LYS A 29 -31.49 32.76 48.35
N VAL A 30 -30.88 32.52 49.51
CA VAL A 30 -31.47 31.79 50.63
C VAL A 30 -31.53 32.73 51.83
N PRO A 31 -32.69 32.89 52.50
CA PRO A 31 -32.85 33.83 53.65
C PRO A 31 -31.93 33.51 54.80
N ASP A 32 -31.77 32.22 55.16
CA ASP A 32 -30.92 31.76 56.26
C ASP A 32 -30.12 30.53 55.83
N PRO A 33 -29.01 30.76 55.12
CA PRO A 33 -28.23 29.63 54.59
C PRO A 33 -27.39 28.97 55.69
N LYS A 34 -27.54 27.65 55.85
CA LYS A 34 -26.73 26.81 56.74
C LYS A 34 -25.59 26.16 55.97
N PHE A 35 -24.38 26.31 56.50
CA PHE A 35 -23.16 25.75 55.92
C PHE A 35 -22.53 24.71 56.84
N SER A 36 -21.83 23.72 56.27
CA SER A 36 -21.15 22.65 56.99
C SER A 36 -19.88 23.09 57.71
N SER A 37 -19.29 24.22 57.30
CA SER A 37 -18.02 24.75 57.81
C SER A 37 -18.04 26.26 57.89
N GLN A 38 -17.09 26.83 58.67
CA GLN A 38 -16.90 28.29 58.77
C GLN A 38 -16.48 28.92 57.44
N THR A 39 -15.85 28.14 56.56
CA THR A 39 -15.43 28.57 55.21
C THR A 39 -16.58 28.65 54.21
N LYS A 40 -17.78 28.19 54.61
CA LYS A 40 -19.01 28.22 53.78
C LYS A 40 -18.89 27.46 52.42
N ASP A 41 -18.04 26.46 52.34
CA ASP A 41 -17.78 25.71 51.12
C ASP A 41 -18.96 24.81 50.70
N LYS A 42 -19.77 24.35 51.66
CA LYS A 42 -20.86 23.44 51.39
C LYS A 42 -22.15 23.87 52.11
N LEU A 43 -23.17 24.23 51.33
CA LEU A 43 -24.51 24.51 51.80
C LEU A 43 -25.18 23.20 52.25
N VAL A 44 -25.75 23.19 53.49
CA VAL A 44 -26.42 22.03 54.09
C VAL A 44 -27.90 22.27 54.35
N SER A 45 -28.46 23.38 53.91
CA SER A 45 -29.92 23.68 53.98
C SER A 45 -30.67 22.69 53.11
N SER A 46 -31.34 21.72 53.72
CA SER A 46 -32.01 20.59 53.07
C SER A 46 -33.18 21.01 52.19
N GLU A 47 -33.84 22.13 52.52
CA GLU A 47 -34.97 22.71 51.81
C GLU A 47 -34.58 23.34 50.43
N VAL A 48 -33.36 23.72 50.26
CA VAL A 48 -32.90 24.39 49.03
C VAL A 48 -32.85 23.44 47.82
N ARG A 49 -32.38 22.23 48.06
CA ARG A 49 -32.25 21.24 46.98
C ARG A 49 -33.59 20.89 46.32
N PRO A 50 -34.65 20.52 47.03
CA PRO A 50 -35.95 20.21 46.41
C PRO A 50 -36.56 21.39 45.65
N ALA A 51 -36.38 22.62 46.16
CA ALA A 51 -36.91 23.82 45.52
C ALA A 51 -36.20 24.09 44.17
N VAL A 52 -34.86 23.99 44.17
CA VAL A 52 -34.07 24.16 42.94
C VAL A 52 -34.35 23.03 41.94
N GLU A 53 -34.38 21.79 42.41
CA GLU A 53 -34.63 20.61 41.59
C GLU A 53 -36.01 20.66 40.93
N GLY A 54 -37.06 21.06 41.68
CA GLY A 54 -38.40 21.23 41.15
C GLY A 54 -38.48 22.28 40.06
N LEU A 55 -37.95 23.48 40.31
CA LEU A 55 -37.93 24.56 39.33
C LEU A 55 -37.11 24.24 38.08
N MET A 56 -35.96 23.62 38.27
CA MET A 56 -35.11 23.21 37.15
C MET A 56 -35.78 22.16 36.27
N ASN A 57 -36.41 21.18 36.84
CA ASN A 57 -37.14 20.15 36.08
C ASN A 57 -38.29 20.74 35.28
N GLU A 58 -39.08 21.66 35.89
CA GLU A 58 -40.16 22.36 35.20
C GLU A 58 -39.62 23.20 34.03
N LYS A 59 -38.71 24.12 34.30
CA LYS A 59 -38.25 25.09 33.31
C LYS A 59 -37.36 24.46 32.22
N LEU A 60 -36.54 23.47 32.54
CA LEU A 60 -35.81 22.71 31.50
C LEU A 60 -36.74 21.85 30.65
N GLY A 61 -37.81 21.28 31.26
CA GLY A 61 -38.83 20.54 30.53
C GLY A 61 -39.52 21.41 29.49
N GLU A 62 -40.03 22.58 29.91
CA GLU A 62 -40.65 23.59 29.05
C GLU A 62 -39.67 24.00 27.90
N TRP A 63 -38.42 24.34 28.24
CA TRP A 63 -37.43 24.77 27.28
C TRP A 63 -37.09 23.70 26.22
N PHE A 64 -37.00 22.44 26.64
CA PHE A 64 -36.75 21.34 25.69
C PHE A 64 -37.92 21.11 24.73
N GLU A 65 -39.16 21.33 25.18
CA GLU A 65 -40.34 21.24 24.32
C GLU A 65 -40.42 22.41 23.33
N GLU A 66 -40.01 23.60 23.74
CA GLU A 66 -39.96 24.79 22.90
C GLU A 66 -38.79 24.76 21.88
N ASN A 67 -37.70 24.03 22.19
CA ASN A 67 -36.49 23.99 21.39
C ASN A 67 -36.11 22.56 20.91
N PRO A 68 -36.96 21.89 20.14
CA PRO A 68 -36.79 20.48 19.80
C PRO A 68 -35.52 20.17 18.97
N ALA A 69 -35.07 21.10 18.17
CA ALA A 69 -33.84 20.95 17.35
C ALA A 69 -32.59 20.90 18.26
N ILE A 70 -32.50 21.85 19.21
CA ILE A 70 -31.39 21.93 20.17
C ILE A 70 -31.46 20.76 21.15
N ALA A 71 -32.67 20.41 21.63
CA ALA A 71 -32.90 19.24 22.47
C ALA A 71 -32.38 17.96 21.83
N LYS A 72 -32.58 17.77 20.52
CA LYS A 72 -32.07 16.63 19.77
C LYS A 72 -30.54 16.59 19.78
N ILE A 73 -29.87 17.72 19.60
CA ILE A 73 -28.42 17.82 19.64
C ILE A 73 -27.87 17.43 21.01
N ILE A 74 -28.47 17.98 22.09
CA ILE A 74 -28.08 17.68 23.47
C ILE A 74 -28.29 16.19 23.78
N VAL A 75 -29.44 15.63 23.42
CA VAL A 75 -29.72 14.19 23.61
C VAL A 75 -28.74 13.31 22.82
N SER A 76 -28.40 13.70 21.62
CA SER A 76 -27.39 12.98 20.82
C SER A 76 -26.01 12.99 21.49
N LYS A 77 -25.62 14.12 22.10
CA LYS A 77 -24.36 14.23 22.85
C LYS A 77 -24.36 13.35 24.10
N ILE A 78 -25.47 13.30 24.84
CA ILE A 78 -25.62 12.41 26.00
C ILE A 78 -25.52 10.93 25.60
N ILE A 79 -26.10 10.56 24.44
CA ILE A 79 -26.00 9.21 23.91
C ILE A 79 -24.55 8.88 23.55
N GLU A 80 -23.87 9.80 22.92
CA GLU A 80 -22.43 9.65 22.54
C GLU A 80 -21.57 9.44 23.80
N ALA A 81 -21.77 10.24 24.85
CA ALA A 81 -21.07 10.11 26.12
C ALA A 81 -21.32 8.74 26.80
N ALA A 82 -22.57 8.32 26.87
CA ALA A 82 -22.93 7.02 27.43
C ALA A 82 -22.31 5.84 26.65
N LEU A 83 -22.30 5.93 25.32
CA LEU A 83 -21.66 4.93 24.46
C LEU A 83 -20.13 4.90 24.63
N ALA A 84 -19.48 6.08 24.72
CA ALA A 84 -18.06 6.18 24.99
C ALA A 84 -17.68 5.56 26.34
N ARG A 85 -18.46 5.86 27.41
CA ARG A 85 -18.25 5.26 28.72
C ARG A 85 -18.43 3.73 28.73
N GLU A 86 -19.44 3.23 28.01
CA GLU A 86 -19.66 1.78 27.92
C GLU A 86 -18.55 1.10 27.08
N ALA A 87 -18.09 1.75 26.03
CA ALA A 87 -16.95 1.30 25.25
C ALA A 87 -15.66 1.25 26.09
N ALA A 88 -15.37 2.30 26.87
CA ALA A 88 -14.24 2.30 27.80
C ALA A 88 -14.33 1.16 28.81
N ARG A 89 -15.54 0.89 29.37
CA ARG A 89 -15.77 -0.24 30.28
C ARG A 89 -15.46 -1.58 29.59
N LYS A 90 -15.94 -1.78 28.37
CA LYS A 90 -15.66 -3.00 27.59
C LYS A 90 -14.17 -3.14 27.25
N ALA A 91 -13.48 -2.05 26.93
CA ALA A 91 -12.03 -2.06 26.71
C ALA A 91 -11.28 -2.55 27.97
N ARG A 92 -11.66 -2.03 29.16
CA ARG A 92 -11.11 -2.52 30.44
C ARG A 92 -11.42 -3.98 30.69
N GLU A 93 -12.63 -4.44 30.38
CA GLU A 93 -12.99 -5.84 30.48
C GLU A 93 -12.16 -6.73 29.58
N LEU A 94 -11.93 -6.34 28.32
CA LEU A 94 -11.05 -7.07 27.39
C LEU A 94 -9.61 -7.18 27.91
N THR A 95 -9.10 -6.11 28.50
CA THR A 95 -7.76 -6.10 29.13
C THR A 95 -7.73 -6.92 30.45
N ARG A 96 -8.83 -6.95 31.20
CA ARG A 96 -8.93 -7.57 32.53
C ARG A 96 -9.34 -9.03 32.51
N ARG A 97 -9.99 -9.50 31.44
CA ARG A 97 -10.43 -10.90 31.29
C ARG A 97 -9.26 -11.84 31.00
N LYS A 98 -8.51 -12.16 32.04
CA LYS A 98 -7.65 -13.35 32.13
C LYS A 98 -8.43 -14.53 32.70
N THR A 99 -9.69 -14.74 32.30
CA THR A 99 -10.48 -15.87 32.77
C THR A 99 -10.20 -17.11 31.90
N ALA A 100 -10.22 -18.29 32.50
CA ALA A 100 -9.92 -19.57 31.85
C ALA A 100 -10.76 -19.87 30.59
N LEU A 101 -11.96 -19.24 30.46
CA LEU A 101 -12.84 -19.36 29.29
C LEU A 101 -12.32 -18.54 28.09
N ASP A 102 -11.76 -17.35 28.32
CA ASP A 102 -11.25 -16.47 27.26
C ASP A 102 -9.88 -16.96 26.75
N VAL A 103 -9.08 -17.55 27.65
CA VAL A 103 -7.85 -18.25 27.30
C VAL A 103 -8.15 -19.44 26.38
N ASN A 104 -9.21 -20.19 26.64
CA ASN A 104 -9.64 -21.32 25.79
C ASN A 104 -10.17 -20.84 24.42
N TYR A 105 -10.79 -19.67 24.33
CA TYR A 105 -11.28 -19.12 23.07
C TYR A 105 -10.13 -18.59 22.18
N LEU A 106 -9.20 -17.84 22.76
CA LEU A 106 -7.99 -17.37 22.06
C LEU A 106 -7.05 -18.53 21.75
N ALA A 107 -6.97 -19.57 22.63
CA ALA A 107 -6.17 -20.77 22.43
C ALA A 107 -6.58 -21.58 21.19
N GLY A 108 -7.81 -21.42 20.69
CA GLY A 108 -8.23 -22.02 19.42
C GLY A 108 -7.67 -21.30 18.19
N LYS A 109 -7.49 -19.98 18.27
CA LYS A 109 -7.06 -19.13 17.14
C LYS A 109 -5.59 -18.73 17.21
N LEU A 110 -5.13 -18.17 18.32
CA LEU A 110 -3.71 -17.85 18.50
C LEU A 110 -2.92 -19.14 18.74
N LYS A 111 -1.99 -19.41 17.87
CA LYS A 111 -0.98 -20.45 18.04
C LYS A 111 0.24 -19.81 18.69
N ASP A 112 0.25 -19.74 20.00
CA ASP A 112 1.26 -19.04 20.78
C ASP A 112 2.63 -19.71 20.73
N CYS A 113 3.68 -18.97 21.11
CA CYS A 113 5.04 -19.48 21.27
C CYS A 113 5.34 -19.83 22.74
N SER A 114 6.42 -20.58 22.99
CA SER A 114 6.77 -21.01 24.35
C SER A 114 7.66 -20.00 25.09
N GLU A 115 8.42 -19.18 24.38
CA GLU A 115 9.25 -18.12 24.96
C GLU A 115 8.36 -17.04 25.61
N LYS A 116 8.81 -16.47 26.74
CA LYS A 116 8.06 -15.47 27.50
C LYS A 116 8.69 -14.08 27.46
N ASP A 117 9.93 -13.97 26.99
CA ASP A 117 10.62 -12.71 26.83
C ASP A 117 10.12 -12.02 25.53
N PRO A 118 9.36 -10.92 25.62
CA PRO A 118 8.80 -10.23 24.45
C PRO A 118 9.85 -9.80 23.42
N SER A 119 11.08 -9.52 23.88
CA SER A 119 12.18 -9.11 23.00
C SER A 119 12.68 -10.20 22.07
N LYS A 120 12.37 -11.46 22.39
CA LYS A 120 12.74 -12.66 21.61
C LYS A 120 11.57 -13.28 20.87
N THR A 121 10.38 -12.71 21.00
CA THR A 121 9.15 -13.27 20.43
C THR A 121 8.58 -12.40 19.33
N GLU A 122 7.90 -13.06 18.41
CA GLU A 122 7.23 -12.40 17.30
C GLU A 122 5.88 -13.05 17.02
N VAL A 123 4.92 -12.26 16.53
CA VAL A 123 3.60 -12.76 16.12
C VAL A 123 3.36 -12.41 14.65
N PHE A 124 2.96 -13.43 13.88
CA PHE A 124 2.54 -13.26 12.50
C PHE A 124 1.03 -13.18 12.41
N LEU A 125 0.53 -12.09 11.87
CA LEU A 125 -0.88 -11.87 11.53
C LEU A 125 -1.07 -12.37 10.10
N VAL A 126 -1.66 -13.56 9.96
CA VAL A 126 -1.69 -14.30 8.70
C VAL A 126 -3.10 -14.25 8.10
N GLU A 127 -3.20 -13.98 6.82
CA GLU A 127 -4.47 -14.00 6.10
C GLU A 127 -4.98 -15.42 5.90
N GLY A 128 -6.18 -15.69 6.41
CA GLY A 128 -6.90 -16.95 6.18
C GLY A 128 -6.39 -18.15 6.98
N ASP A 129 -7.25 -19.16 7.04
CA ASP A 129 -6.95 -20.40 7.78
C ASP A 129 -5.97 -21.31 7.03
N SER A 130 -5.91 -21.24 5.67
CA SER A 130 -5.01 -22.08 4.86
C SER A 130 -3.56 -21.68 5.06
N ALA A 131 -3.22 -20.42 4.82
CA ALA A 131 -1.87 -19.89 5.06
C ALA A 131 -1.50 -19.94 6.55
N GLY A 132 -2.48 -19.69 7.45
CA GLY A 132 -2.30 -19.88 8.89
C GLY A 132 -1.93 -21.31 9.28
N GLY A 133 -2.45 -22.33 8.59
CA GLY A 133 -2.10 -23.73 8.80
C GLY A 133 -0.68 -24.06 8.37
N SER A 134 -0.26 -23.61 7.18
CA SER A 134 1.11 -23.77 6.70
C SER A 134 2.11 -23.05 7.61
N ALA A 135 1.81 -21.79 7.98
CA ALA A 135 2.64 -21.01 8.90
C ALA A 135 2.76 -21.68 10.29
N GLN A 136 1.65 -22.20 10.83
CA GLN A 136 1.65 -22.91 12.11
C GLN A 136 2.54 -24.14 12.09
N THR A 137 2.58 -24.85 10.98
CA THR A 137 3.38 -26.07 10.81
C THR A 137 4.86 -25.74 10.62
N GLY A 138 5.18 -24.74 9.79
CA GLY A 138 6.54 -24.36 9.41
C GLY A 138 7.29 -23.49 10.43
N ARG A 139 6.60 -22.82 11.38
CA ARG A 139 7.20 -21.85 12.31
C ARG A 139 8.17 -22.46 13.35
N ASP A 140 9.04 -21.65 13.90
CA ASP A 140 9.70 -21.97 15.17
C ASP A 140 8.71 -21.77 16.34
N ARG A 141 8.25 -22.88 16.92
CA ARG A 141 7.29 -22.89 18.03
C ARG A 141 7.84 -22.22 19.30
N ARG A 142 9.13 -22.04 19.40
CA ARG A 142 9.76 -21.43 20.56
C ARG A 142 9.54 -19.92 20.57
N THR A 143 9.74 -19.24 19.45
CA THR A 143 9.79 -17.78 19.37
C THR A 143 8.68 -17.16 18.52
N GLN A 144 8.03 -17.94 17.66
CA GLN A 144 7.04 -17.43 16.70
C GLN A 144 5.63 -17.85 17.07
N ALA A 145 4.72 -16.86 17.17
CA ALA A 145 3.28 -17.06 17.32
C ALA A 145 2.57 -16.79 15.98
N ILE A 146 1.46 -17.49 15.72
CA ILE A 146 0.63 -17.31 14.53
C ILE A 146 -0.79 -16.96 14.95
N LEU A 147 -1.32 -15.87 14.41
CA LEU A 147 -2.71 -15.44 14.53
C LEU A 147 -3.36 -15.37 13.14
N PRO A 148 -4.13 -16.39 12.74
CA PRO A 148 -4.91 -16.34 11.52
C PRO A 148 -6.05 -15.31 11.62
N LEU A 149 -6.22 -14.49 10.59
CA LEU A 149 -7.29 -13.51 10.45
C LEU A 149 -8.34 -14.03 9.48
N LYS A 150 -9.62 -13.93 9.85
CA LYS A 150 -10.74 -14.37 9.01
C LYS A 150 -11.23 -13.24 8.11
N GLY A 151 -10.56 -13.07 6.97
CA GLY A 151 -10.93 -12.07 5.97
C GLY A 151 -10.66 -10.62 6.41
N LYS A 152 -11.38 -9.68 5.79
CA LYS A 152 -11.19 -8.25 6.00
C LYS A 152 -11.64 -7.84 7.41
N ILE A 153 -10.75 -7.24 8.18
CA ILE A 153 -11.08 -6.69 9.50
C ILE A 153 -11.93 -5.42 9.35
N LEU A 154 -12.56 -5.01 10.44
CA LEU A 154 -13.35 -3.79 10.47
C LEU A 154 -12.49 -2.57 10.17
N ASN A 155 -12.95 -1.69 9.27
CA ASN A 155 -12.31 -0.41 9.02
C ASN A 155 -12.54 0.54 10.22
N VAL A 156 -11.49 0.74 11.02
CA VAL A 156 -11.53 1.53 12.24
C VAL A 156 -11.54 3.04 11.99
N GLU A 157 -11.22 3.49 10.77
CA GLU A 157 -11.35 4.91 10.38
C GLU A 157 -12.82 5.36 10.36
N ARG A 158 -13.73 4.44 9.98
CA ARG A 158 -15.18 4.70 9.89
C ARG A 158 -15.95 4.22 11.10
N ALA A 159 -15.44 3.22 11.76
CA ALA A 159 -16.20 2.56 12.82
C ALA A 159 -16.11 3.34 14.13
N ARG A 160 -17.27 3.47 14.79
CA ARG A 160 -17.31 3.97 16.16
C ARG A 160 -16.59 3.00 17.10
N PHE A 161 -15.99 3.52 18.16
CA PHE A 161 -15.19 2.76 19.10
C PHE A 161 -15.95 1.57 19.74
N ASP A 162 -17.25 1.74 20.07
CA ASP A 162 -18.09 0.67 20.58
C ASP A 162 -18.26 -0.49 19.57
N ARG A 163 -18.38 -0.17 18.28
CA ARG A 163 -18.51 -1.15 17.21
C ARG A 163 -17.20 -1.90 16.98
N MET A 164 -16.09 -1.19 17.10
CA MET A 164 -14.75 -1.76 17.01
C MET A 164 -14.52 -2.80 18.11
N LEU A 165 -14.88 -2.51 19.38
CA LEU A 165 -14.75 -3.42 20.50
C LEU A 165 -15.68 -4.64 20.43
N ASN A 166 -16.74 -4.56 19.64
CA ASN A 166 -17.61 -5.71 19.37
C ASN A 166 -17.14 -6.57 18.20
N SER A 167 -16.12 -6.13 17.45
CA SER A 167 -15.51 -6.92 16.37
C SER A 167 -14.65 -8.03 16.95
N GLN A 168 -14.96 -9.26 16.57
CA GLN A 168 -14.27 -10.44 17.04
C GLN A 168 -12.78 -10.43 16.63
N GLU A 169 -12.47 -10.02 15.40
CA GLU A 169 -11.11 -9.99 14.90
C GLU A 169 -10.27 -8.91 15.61
N ILE A 170 -10.85 -7.72 15.86
CA ILE A 170 -10.18 -6.68 16.66
C ILE A 170 -9.96 -7.17 18.09
N GLY A 171 -10.96 -7.80 18.71
CA GLY A 171 -10.84 -8.38 20.05
C GLY A 171 -9.72 -9.41 20.14
N ASN A 172 -9.59 -10.28 19.13
CA ASN A 172 -8.52 -11.29 19.06
C ASN A 172 -7.13 -10.63 18.96
N LEU A 173 -6.98 -9.58 18.13
CA LEU A 173 -5.74 -8.81 18.01
C LEU A 173 -5.34 -8.20 19.37
N VAL A 174 -6.26 -7.48 20.00
CA VAL A 174 -6.02 -6.83 21.30
C VAL A 174 -5.63 -7.84 22.37
N MET A 175 -6.35 -8.96 22.48
CA MET A 175 -6.04 -10.03 23.43
C MET A 175 -4.70 -10.73 23.12
N ALA A 176 -4.38 -10.95 21.85
CA ALA A 176 -3.12 -11.59 21.47
C ALA A 176 -1.92 -10.71 21.83
N LEU A 177 -2.00 -9.40 21.57
CA LEU A 177 -0.93 -8.45 21.86
C LEU A 177 -0.78 -8.14 23.36
N GLY A 178 -1.89 -8.12 24.11
CA GLY A 178 -1.91 -7.92 25.56
C GLY A 178 -1.85 -6.47 26.02
N THR A 179 -1.70 -5.51 25.12
CA THR A 179 -1.49 -4.07 25.42
C THR A 179 -2.74 -3.30 25.81
N GLY A 180 -3.94 -3.87 25.58
CA GLY A 180 -5.18 -3.08 25.61
C GLY A 180 -5.36 -2.25 24.34
N ILE A 181 -6.34 -1.34 24.34
CA ILE A 181 -6.70 -0.52 23.17
C ILE A 181 -7.29 0.82 23.59
N GLY A 182 -7.03 1.87 22.79
CA GLY A 182 -7.52 3.23 23.04
C GLY A 182 -6.57 4.04 23.93
N ARG A 183 -6.78 5.37 23.97
CA ARG A 183 -5.85 6.32 24.59
C ARG A 183 -5.60 6.09 26.08
N ASP A 184 -6.63 5.62 26.80
CA ASP A 184 -6.57 5.51 28.27
C ASP A 184 -6.17 4.13 28.77
N GLU A 185 -6.30 3.09 27.95
CA GLU A 185 -6.12 1.69 28.36
C GLU A 185 -4.95 0.99 27.65
N PHE A 186 -4.34 1.65 26.65
CA PHE A 186 -3.18 1.11 25.96
C PHE A 186 -1.95 1.21 26.87
N ASP A 187 -1.24 0.09 27.03
CA ASP A 187 -0.04 -0.01 27.85
C ASP A 187 1.02 -0.82 27.13
N LEU A 188 2.02 -0.13 26.56
CA LEU A 188 3.10 -0.72 25.79
C LEU A 188 3.92 -1.72 26.60
N SER A 189 4.05 -1.51 27.93
CA SER A 189 4.82 -2.40 28.79
C SER A 189 4.27 -3.83 28.90
N LYS A 190 3.00 -4.02 28.48
CA LYS A 190 2.32 -5.32 28.46
C LYS A 190 2.43 -6.03 27.11
N LEU A 191 3.13 -5.44 26.15
CA LEU A 191 3.30 -6.03 24.83
C LEU A 191 3.97 -7.41 24.92
N ARG A 192 3.35 -8.40 24.29
CA ARG A 192 3.80 -9.79 24.37
C ARG A 192 4.82 -10.17 23.28
N TYR A 193 4.89 -9.40 22.20
CA TYR A 193 5.76 -9.66 21.05
C TYR A 193 6.39 -8.36 20.56
N HIS A 194 7.72 -8.29 20.55
CA HIS A 194 8.43 -7.10 20.05
C HIS A 194 8.56 -7.07 18.53
N LYS A 195 8.04 -8.08 17.83
CA LYS A 195 7.81 -8.01 16.38
C LYS A 195 6.38 -8.47 16.07
N ILE A 196 5.61 -7.58 15.46
CA ILE A 196 4.27 -7.83 14.96
C ILE A 196 4.38 -7.81 13.44
N VAL A 197 4.24 -8.97 12.80
CA VAL A 197 4.50 -9.13 11.37
C VAL A 197 3.17 -9.33 10.64
N ILE A 198 2.81 -8.40 9.76
CA ILE A 198 1.66 -8.54 8.86
C ILE A 198 2.10 -9.41 7.68
N MET A 199 1.39 -10.51 7.45
CA MET A 199 1.66 -11.47 6.39
C MET A 199 0.37 -11.78 5.63
N THR A 200 0.18 -11.08 4.50
CA THR A 200 -1.01 -11.14 3.63
C THR A 200 -0.62 -11.64 2.25
N ASP A 201 -1.61 -12.14 1.52
CA ASP A 201 -1.45 -12.58 0.14
C ASP A 201 -1.02 -11.42 -0.79
N ALA A 202 -0.39 -11.75 -1.91
CA ALA A 202 0.11 -10.78 -2.89
C ALA A 202 -0.98 -10.41 -3.93
N ASP A 203 -2.22 -10.33 -3.50
CA ASP A 203 -3.37 -9.97 -4.33
C ASP A 203 -4.06 -8.68 -3.81
N VAL A 204 -5.12 -8.26 -4.48
CA VAL A 204 -5.87 -7.05 -4.14
C VAL A 204 -6.56 -7.14 -2.77
N ASP A 205 -6.99 -8.33 -2.36
CA ASP A 205 -7.64 -8.55 -1.07
C ASP A 205 -6.61 -8.50 0.07
N GLY A 206 -5.46 -9.14 -0.09
CA GLY A 206 -4.34 -9.05 0.84
C GLY A 206 -3.80 -7.64 1.00
N ALA A 207 -3.69 -6.87 -0.10
CA ALA A 207 -3.34 -5.45 -0.04
C ALA A 207 -4.35 -4.63 0.78
N HIS A 208 -5.66 -4.93 0.64
CA HIS A 208 -6.71 -4.28 1.41
C HIS A 208 -6.67 -4.67 2.90
N ILE A 209 -6.45 -5.95 3.22
CA ILE A 209 -6.32 -6.43 4.61
C ILE A 209 -5.11 -5.76 5.28
N ARG A 210 -3.97 -5.68 4.58
CA ARG A 210 -2.78 -4.96 5.04
C ARG A 210 -3.07 -3.50 5.34
N THR A 211 -3.78 -2.80 4.45
CA THR A 211 -4.17 -1.39 4.66
C THR A 211 -5.09 -1.24 5.86
N LEU A 212 -6.06 -2.14 6.06
CA LEU A 212 -6.94 -2.13 7.24
C LEU A 212 -6.17 -2.35 8.55
N LEU A 213 -5.19 -3.27 8.55
CA LEU A 213 -4.33 -3.52 9.72
C LEU A 213 -3.43 -2.32 10.01
N LEU A 214 -2.81 -1.72 8.99
CA LEU A 214 -2.01 -0.50 9.16
C LEU A 214 -2.87 0.64 9.73
N THR A 215 -4.10 0.82 9.23
CA THR A 215 -5.05 1.80 9.75
C THR A 215 -5.37 1.52 11.23
N PHE A 216 -5.61 0.25 11.59
CA PHE A 216 -5.87 -0.15 12.96
C PHE A 216 -4.70 0.18 13.89
N PHE A 217 -3.48 -0.23 13.54
CA PHE A 217 -2.30 0.05 14.37
C PHE A 217 -2.02 1.55 14.48
N TYR A 218 -2.09 2.28 13.38
CA TYR A 218 -1.85 3.72 13.37
C TYR A 218 -2.87 4.50 14.20
N ARG A 219 -4.16 4.15 14.14
CA ARG A 219 -5.23 4.86 14.86
C ARG A 219 -5.37 4.45 16.30
N GLN A 220 -5.17 3.19 16.64
CA GLN A 220 -5.52 2.62 17.95
C GLN A 220 -4.31 2.21 18.80
N MET A 221 -3.16 1.98 18.19
CA MET A 221 -1.94 1.50 18.86
C MET A 221 -0.69 2.18 18.28
N ARG A 222 -0.74 3.49 18.14
CA ARG A 222 0.28 4.30 17.45
C ARG A 222 1.69 4.09 18.02
N GLU A 223 1.82 3.94 19.33
CA GLU A 223 3.10 3.69 19.99
C GLU A 223 3.80 2.42 19.48
N LEU A 224 3.06 1.40 19.01
CA LEU A 224 3.68 0.21 18.42
C LEU A 224 4.41 0.54 17.09
N VAL A 225 3.86 1.45 16.31
CA VAL A 225 4.47 1.89 15.07
C VAL A 225 5.67 2.80 15.34
N GLU A 226 5.52 3.77 16.24
CA GLU A 226 6.56 4.73 16.62
C GLU A 226 7.78 4.05 17.28
N ASN A 227 7.55 2.98 18.04
CA ASN A 227 8.63 2.19 18.65
C ASN A 227 9.18 1.09 17.72
N GLY A 228 8.69 1.00 16.48
CA GLY A 228 9.24 0.11 15.46
C GLY A 228 8.94 -1.38 15.66
N PHE A 229 7.83 -1.73 16.33
CA PHE A 229 7.42 -3.12 16.54
C PHE A 229 6.59 -3.72 15.40
N LEU A 230 6.14 -2.88 14.43
CA LEU A 230 5.30 -3.32 13.32
C LEU A 230 6.12 -3.55 12.05
N TYR A 231 5.90 -4.72 11.43
CA TYR A 231 6.60 -5.15 10.23
C TYR A 231 5.61 -5.72 9.20
N ILE A 232 6.02 -5.72 7.93
CA ILE A 232 5.34 -6.38 6.83
C ILE A 232 6.28 -7.46 6.29
N ALA A 233 5.82 -8.70 6.24
CA ALA A 233 6.55 -9.79 5.60
C ALA A 233 6.58 -9.58 4.08
N GLN A 234 7.68 -9.97 3.46
CA GLN A 234 7.85 -9.94 2.01
C GLN A 234 8.11 -11.36 1.50
N PRO A 235 7.06 -12.20 1.40
CA PRO A 235 7.20 -13.51 0.79
C PRO A 235 7.58 -13.37 -0.69
N PRO A 236 8.28 -14.36 -1.28
CA PRO A 236 8.63 -14.33 -2.69
C PRO A 236 7.38 -14.47 -3.56
N LEU A 237 7.34 -13.73 -4.68
CA LEU A 237 6.29 -13.86 -5.69
C LEU A 237 6.58 -14.98 -6.68
N TYR A 238 7.84 -15.38 -6.83
CA TYR A 238 8.25 -16.36 -7.83
C TYR A 238 9.14 -17.44 -7.24
N LYS A 239 8.94 -18.67 -7.70
CA LYS A 239 9.87 -19.77 -7.59
C LYS A 239 10.33 -20.15 -8.98
N VAL A 240 11.63 -20.13 -9.20
CA VAL A 240 12.27 -20.47 -10.45
C VAL A 240 13.07 -21.74 -10.28
N SER A 241 12.87 -22.72 -11.15
CA SER A 241 13.61 -23.97 -11.13
C SER A 241 14.30 -24.20 -12.47
N ARG A 242 15.61 -24.53 -12.42
CA ARG A 242 16.39 -24.93 -13.58
C ARG A 242 17.17 -26.21 -13.26
N GLY A 243 16.73 -27.32 -13.80
CA GLY A 243 17.28 -28.63 -13.46
C GLY A 243 17.05 -28.99 -12.00
N LYS A 244 18.12 -29.03 -11.20
CA LYS A 244 18.07 -29.30 -9.74
C LYS A 244 18.18 -28.04 -8.89
N SER A 245 18.42 -26.88 -9.50
CA SER A 245 18.53 -25.62 -8.77
C SER A 245 17.15 -24.95 -8.67
N GLU A 246 16.82 -24.50 -7.47
CA GLU A 246 15.61 -23.73 -7.17
C GLU A 246 16.02 -22.40 -6.54
N VAL A 247 15.39 -21.32 -6.97
CA VAL A 247 15.61 -19.96 -6.45
C VAL A 247 14.27 -19.29 -6.23
N TYR A 248 14.13 -18.64 -5.09
CA TYR A 248 12.97 -17.80 -4.79
C TYR A 248 13.31 -16.35 -5.09
N LEU A 249 12.41 -15.66 -5.78
CA LEU A 249 12.58 -14.26 -6.18
C LEU A 249 11.40 -13.45 -5.63
N LYS A 250 11.73 -12.35 -5.01
CA LYS A 250 10.81 -11.54 -4.23
C LYS A 250 9.77 -10.82 -5.10
N ASP A 251 10.23 -10.26 -6.22
CA ASP A 251 9.41 -9.41 -7.08
C ASP A 251 9.81 -9.52 -8.55
N GLN A 252 9.13 -8.77 -9.42
CA GLN A 252 9.41 -8.75 -10.86
C GLN A 252 10.81 -8.20 -11.16
N ALA A 253 11.34 -7.29 -10.34
CA ALA A 253 12.66 -6.72 -10.58
C ALA A 253 13.76 -7.79 -10.38
N GLU A 254 13.67 -8.59 -9.31
CA GLU A 254 14.58 -9.73 -9.10
C GLU A 254 14.42 -10.81 -10.18
N MET A 255 13.18 -11.02 -10.68
CA MET A 255 12.95 -11.93 -11.80
C MET A 255 13.66 -11.44 -13.06
N ASP A 256 13.50 -10.17 -13.40
CA ASP A 256 14.15 -9.58 -14.58
C ASP A 256 15.68 -9.64 -14.43
N ASP A 257 16.23 -9.33 -13.25
CA ASP A 257 17.66 -9.44 -12.96
C ASP A 257 18.18 -10.87 -13.15
N TYR A 258 17.43 -11.85 -12.63
CA TYR A 258 17.76 -13.27 -12.78
C TYR A 258 17.73 -13.69 -14.26
N LEU A 259 16.70 -13.31 -15.01
CA LEU A 259 16.55 -13.63 -16.43
C LEU A 259 17.66 -12.97 -17.26
N ILE A 260 17.98 -11.70 -16.99
CA ILE A 260 19.07 -10.98 -17.66
C ILE A 260 20.40 -11.70 -17.41
N GLN A 261 20.70 -12.02 -16.15
CA GLN A 261 21.94 -12.70 -15.79
C GLN A 261 22.10 -14.04 -16.51
N GLN A 262 21.00 -14.83 -16.58
CA GLN A 262 21.00 -16.08 -17.33
C GLN A 262 21.07 -15.87 -18.85
N GLY A 263 20.44 -14.81 -19.36
CA GLY A 263 20.36 -14.51 -20.79
C GLY A 263 21.64 -13.93 -21.38
N ILE A 264 22.48 -13.27 -20.58
CA ILE A 264 23.79 -12.75 -21.05
C ILE A 264 24.90 -13.80 -20.96
N ASP A 265 24.68 -14.89 -20.22
CA ASP A 265 25.71 -15.93 -20.09
C ASP A 265 26.08 -16.55 -21.44
N GLY A 266 27.38 -16.46 -21.81
CA GLY A 266 27.87 -16.90 -23.08
C GLY A 266 27.38 -16.11 -24.30
N ALA A 267 26.80 -14.92 -24.08
CA ALA A 267 26.39 -13.99 -25.12
C ALA A 267 27.47 -12.92 -25.42
N LEU A 268 27.53 -12.48 -26.66
CA LEU A 268 28.43 -11.43 -27.14
C LEU A 268 27.66 -10.53 -28.11
N LEU A 269 27.68 -9.22 -27.88
CA LEU A 269 27.13 -8.23 -28.80
C LEU A 269 28.26 -7.63 -29.61
N ARG A 270 28.24 -7.86 -30.92
CA ARG A 270 29.21 -7.30 -31.88
C ARG A 270 28.60 -6.08 -32.55
N LEU A 271 29.28 -4.95 -32.45
CA LEU A 271 28.92 -3.70 -33.12
C LEU A 271 29.39 -3.67 -34.57
N GLU A 272 28.93 -2.71 -35.37
CA GLU A 272 29.28 -2.57 -36.77
C GLU A 272 30.78 -2.30 -36.97
N ASP A 273 31.41 -1.54 -36.09
CA ASP A 273 32.85 -1.24 -36.11
C ASP A 273 33.75 -2.43 -35.73
N GLY A 274 33.13 -3.55 -35.33
CA GLY A 274 33.80 -4.77 -34.92
C GLY A 274 34.07 -4.84 -33.41
N ALA A 275 33.71 -3.84 -32.62
CA ALA A 275 33.79 -3.90 -31.17
C ALA A 275 32.86 -5.01 -30.59
N GLU A 276 33.35 -5.68 -29.57
CA GLU A 276 32.63 -6.81 -28.94
C GLU A 276 32.38 -6.54 -27.46
N LEU A 277 31.11 -6.56 -27.08
CA LEU A 277 30.65 -6.36 -25.70
C LEU A 277 30.20 -7.70 -25.14
N ALA A 278 30.78 -8.13 -24.01
CA ALA A 278 30.46 -9.39 -23.33
C ALA A 278 30.52 -9.22 -21.80
N GLY A 279 29.96 -10.17 -21.05
CA GLY A 279 30.00 -10.19 -19.60
C GLY A 279 29.46 -8.89 -18.99
N GLN A 280 30.28 -8.18 -18.22
CA GLN A 280 29.84 -6.95 -17.50
C GLN A 280 29.51 -5.79 -18.46
N ASP A 281 30.18 -5.65 -19.57
CA ASP A 281 29.90 -4.60 -20.57
C ASP A 281 28.53 -4.85 -21.23
N LEU A 282 28.24 -6.10 -21.59
CA LEU A 282 26.92 -6.46 -22.10
C LEU A 282 25.83 -6.27 -21.04
N ALA A 283 26.11 -6.63 -19.79
CA ALA A 283 25.17 -6.44 -18.69
C ALA A 283 24.80 -4.97 -18.51
N ARG A 284 25.78 -4.06 -18.60
CA ARG A 284 25.56 -2.60 -18.54
C ARG A 284 24.65 -2.11 -19.67
N VAL A 285 24.89 -2.55 -20.89
CA VAL A 285 24.06 -2.18 -22.05
C VAL A 285 22.65 -2.70 -21.92
N VAL A 286 22.44 -3.91 -21.42
CA VAL A 286 21.11 -4.48 -21.17
C VAL A 286 20.40 -3.75 -20.04
N ASP A 287 21.11 -3.35 -18.97
CA ASP A 287 20.52 -2.56 -17.90
C ASP A 287 20.09 -1.16 -18.37
N GLU A 288 20.89 -0.52 -19.21
CA GLU A 288 20.54 0.75 -19.87
C GLU A 288 19.29 0.59 -20.75
N ALA A 289 19.19 -0.51 -21.51
CA ALA A 289 17.99 -0.84 -22.29
C ALA A 289 16.76 -1.01 -21.41
N ARG A 290 16.91 -1.65 -20.25
CA ARG A 290 15.83 -1.79 -19.25
C ARG A 290 15.40 -0.45 -18.66
N GLN A 291 16.37 0.42 -18.35
CA GLN A 291 16.07 1.78 -17.86
C GLN A 291 15.33 2.60 -18.91
N LEU A 292 15.80 2.56 -20.16
CA LEU A 292 15.11 3.21 -21.27
C LEU A 292 13.68 2.69 -21.43
N LYS A 293 13.48 1.37 -21.39
CA LYS A 293 12.14 0.78 -21.46
C LYS A 293 11.20 1.37 -20.41
N ARG A 294 11.63 1.49 -19.16
CA ARG A 294 10.81 2.11 -18.08
C ARG A 294 10.43 3.56 -18.40
N VAL A 295 11.35 4.32 -19.01
CA VAL A 295 11.06 5.71 -19.42
C VAL A 295 10.08 5.74 -20.59
N LEU A 296 10.22 4.82 -21.55
CA LEU A 296 9.31 4.69 -22.69
C LEU A 296 7.91 4.22 -22.27
N ASP A 297 7.81 3.34 -21.28
CA ASP A 297 6.54 2.89 -20.69
C ASP A 297 5.75 4.02 -20.01
N ALA A 298 6.41 5.11 -19.61
CA ALA A 298 5.76 6.29 -19.03
C ALA A 298 5.10 7.22 -20.06
N PHE A 299 5.36 7.04 -21.36
CA PHE A 299 4.67 7.79 -22.40
C PHE A 299 3.21 7.30 -22.54
N PRO A 300 2.28 8.18 -22.95
CA PRO A 300 0.91 7.78 -23.21
C PRO A 300 0.82 6.63 -24.24
N ASN A 301 -0.03 5.65 -23.99
CA ASN A 301 -0.15 4.41 -24.76
C ASN A 301 -0.46 4.57 -26.26
N HIS A 302 -0.90 5.76 -26.70
CA HIS A 302 -1.13 6.02 -28.13
C HIS A 302 0.15 6.23 -28.93
N TYR A 303 1.31 6.38 -28.27
CA TYR A 303 2.63 6.38 -28.92
C TYR A 303 3.22 4.96 -28.90
N PRO A 304 3.35 4.29 -30.07
CA PRO A 304 3.91 2.94 -30.10
C PRO A 304 5.38 2.92 -29.65
N GLN A 305 5.73 2.02 -28.74
CA GLN A 305 7.08 1.94 -28.16
C GLN A 305 8.18 1.81 -29.20
N HIS A 306 7.99 0.99 -30.25
CA HIS A 306 8.99 0.83 -31.32
C HIS A 306 9.26 2.13 -32.06
N ILE A 307 8.27 3.04 -32.19
CA ILE A 307 8.47 4.37 -32.80
C ILE A 307 9.23 5.28 -31.84
N LEU A 308 8.86 5.29 -30.54
CA LEU A 308 9.59 6.05 -29.53
C LEU A 308 11.05 5.62 -29.43
N GLU A 309 11.32 4.32 -29.45
CA GLU A 309 12.67 3.76 -29.45
C GLU A 309 13.49 4.24 -30.67
N GLN A 310 12.95 4.08 -31.87
CA GLN A 310 13.66 4.51 -33.09
C GLN A 310 13.83 6.03 -33.15
N ALA A 311 12.88 6.80 -32.60
CA ALA A 311 12.99 8.24 -32.42
C ALA A 311 14.10 8.62 -31.40
N ALA A 312 14.23 7.86 -30.29
CA ALA A 312 15.29 8.04 -29.30
C ALA A 312 16.68 7.84 -29.93
N ILE A 313 16.88 6.74 -30.67
CA ILE A 313 18.14 6.45 -31.35
C ILE A 313 18.43 7.52 -32.40
N ALA A 314 17.45 7.99 -33.17
CA ALA A 314 17.59 9.08 -34.12
C ALA A 314 17.86 10.45 -33.45
N GLY A 315 17.70 10.54 -32.12
CA GLY A 315 17.98 11.72 -31.33
C GLY A 315 16.83 12.73 -31.35
N ALA A 316 15.58 12.32 -31.53
CA ALA A 316 14.41 13.22 -31.53
C ALA A 316 14.16 13.93 -30.19
N PHE A 317 14.64 13.36 -29.10
CA PHE A 317 14.42 13.84 -27.74
C PHE A 317 15.56 14.72 -27.18
N VAL A 318 16.56 15.05 -28.01
CA VAL A 318 17.63 15.97 -27.61
C VAL A 318 17.08 17.42 -27.52
N PRO A 319 17.23 18.10 -26.39
CA PRO A 319 16.70 19.45 -26.22
C PRO A 319 17.36 20.49 -27.15
N GLY A 320 16.62 21.52 -27.53
CA GLY A 320 17.17 22.72 -28.21
C GLY A 320 17.39 22.60 -29.71
N ARG A 321 16.86 21.55 -30.36
CA ARG A 321 16.95 21.41 -31.82
C ARG A 321 16.13 22.47 -32.56
N VAL A 322 16.71 23.03 -33.61
CA VAL A 322 16.05 23.91 -34.58
C VAL A 322 15.33 23.11 -35.67
N ASP A 323 14.36 23.72 -36.36
CA ASP A 323 13.52 23.02 -37.36
C ASP A 323 14.28 22.29 -38.46
N ALA A 324 15.41 22.83 -38.93
CA ALA A 324 16.25 22.19 -39.92
C ALA A 324 16.83 20.84 -39.44
N ASP A 325 17.28 20.79 -38.19
CA ASP A 325 17.78 19.58 -37.53
C ASP A 325 16.65 18.59 -37.26
N LEU A 326 15.41 19.10 -36.99
CA LEU A 326 14.24 18.28 -36.73
C LEU A 326 13.81 17.53 -38.03
N GLN A 327 13.88 18.15 -39.23
CA GLN A 327 13.60 17.46 -40.48
C GLN A 327 14.62 16.33 -40.73
N GLY A 328 15.89 16.58 -40.55
CA GLY A 328 16.91 15.54 -40.67
C GLY A 328 16.70 14.40 -39.64
N THR A 329 16.20 14.72 -38.49
CA THR A 329 15.82 13.72 -37.49
C THR A 329 14.60 12.91 -37.92
N ALA A 330 13.56 13.53 -38.47
CA ALA A 330 12.38 12.88 -39.02
C ALA A 330 12.74 11.89 -40.15
N ASP A 331 13.66 12.28 -41.03
CA ASP A 331 14.17 11.42 -42.09
C ASP A 331 14.95 10.22 -41.51
N LYS A 332 15.77 10.45 -40.50
CA LYS A 332 16.49 9.35 -39.78
C LYS A 332 15.51 8.37 -39.11
N ILE A 333 14.45 8.87 -38.46
CA ILE A 333 13.45 7.98 -37.86
C ILE A 333 12.79 7.14 -38.94
N ALA A 334 12.38 7.75 -40.06
CA ALA A 334 11.77 7.04 -41.18
C ALA A 334 12.69 5.92 -41.74
N ALA A 335 13.95 6.23 -41.96
CA ALA A 335 14.93 5.24 -42.39
C ALA A 335 15.13 4.10 -41.38
N ARG A 336 15.15 4.41 -40.08
CA ARG A 336 15.27 3.40 -39.04
C ARG A 336 14.03 2.52 -38.93
N LEU A 337 12.84 3.09 -39.09
CA LEU A 337 11.59 2.32 -39.16
C LEU A 337 11.56 1.38 -40.37
N ASP A 338 12.09 1.80 -41.52
CA ASP A 338 12.24 0.94 -42.66
C ASP A 338 13.29 -0.17 -42.45
N LEU A 339 14.34 0.08 -41.66
CA LEU A 339 15.33 -0.91 -41.31
C LEU A 339 14.74 -2.09 -40.50
N ILE A 340 13.86 -1.80 -39.57
CA ILE A 340 13.20 -2.82 -38.72
C ILE A 340 11.98 -3.47 -39.39
N ALA A 341 11.43 -2.85 -40.44
CA ALA A 341 10.24 -3.32 -41.12
C ALA A 341 10.55 -4.46 -42.13
N ALA A 342 9.59 -5.37 -42.27
CA ALA A 342 9.63 -6.33 -43.36
C ALA A 342 9.62 -5.60 -44.73
N GLU A 343 10.21 -6.19 -45.75
CA GLU A 343 10.39 -5.54 -47.06
C GLU A 343 9.09 -4.93 -47.62
N TYR A 344 7.99 -5.64 -47.50
CA TYR A 344 6.65 -5.19 -47.95
C TYR A 344 6.00 -4.14 -47.05
N GLU A 345 6.57 -3.82 -45.90
CA GLU A 345 6.08 -2.83 -44.92
C GLU A 345 6.91 -1.55 -44.93
N ARG A 346 7.94 -1.45 -45.75
CA ARG A 346 8.80 -0.27 -45.88
C ARG A 346 8.07 0.87 -46.61
N GLY A 347 8.67 2.04 -46.56
CA GLY A 347 8.17 3.25 -47.21
C GLY A 347 7.78 4.38 -46.25
N TRP A 348 8.36 4.39 -45.07
CA TRP A 348 8.19 5.46 -44.13
C TRP A 348 8.75 6.78 -44.64
N ASN A 349 8.04 7.86 -44.40
CA ASN A 349 8.42 9.22 -44.70
C ASN A 349 8.19 10.11 -43.49
N GLY A 350 9.17 10.90 -43.10
CA GLY A 350 9.13 11.82 -41.95
C GLY A 350 8.94 13.26 -42.41
N ARG A 351 8.06 14.03 -41.75
CA ARG A 351 7.88 15.48 -41.99
C ARG A 351 7.66 16.19 -40.69
N ILE A 352 8.11 17.44 -40.60
CA ILE A 352 7.81 18.33 -39.48
C ILE A 352 6.35 18.78 -39.56
N THR A 353 5.71 18.90 -38.39
CA THR A 353 4.36 19.44 -38.24
C THR A 353 4.41 20.91 -37.80
N GLN A 354 3.29 21.64 -37.90
CA GLN A 354 3.21 23.07 -37.54
C GLN A 354 3.48 23.35 -36.05
N ASP A 355 3.26 22.37 -35.18
CA ASP A 355 3.53 22.41 -33.75
C ASP A 355 4.97 22.00 -33.38
N HIS A 356 5.88 21.94 -34.36
CA HIS A 356 7.26 21.44 -34.22
C HIS A 356 7.31 19.98 -33.72
N GLY A 357 6.34 19.18 -34.11
CA GLY A 357 6.31 17.73 -33.97
C GLY A 357 6.81 17.01 -35.24
N ILE A 358 6.75 15.68 -35.22
CA ILE A 358 7.14 14.83 -36.34
C ILE A 358 5.94 13.99 -36.77
N ARG A 359 5.59 14.05 -38.06
CA ARG A 359 4.62 13.19 -38.73
C ARG A 359 5.39 12.10 -39.49
N LEU A 360 5.17 10.86 -39.15
CA LEU A 360 5.67 9.67 -39.84
C LEU A 360 4.51 9.04 -40.61
N ALA A 361 4.69 8.77 -41.90
CA ALA A 361 3.66 8.19 -42.71
C ALA A 361 4.23 7.16 -43.69
N ARG A 362 3.47 6.09 -43.95
CA ARG A 362 3.74 5.11 -45.01
C ARG A 362 2.43 4.65 -45.66
N ILE A 363 2.50 4.07 -46.82
CA ILE A 363 1.37 3.43 -47.50
C ILE A 363 1.52 1.92 -47.33
N LEU A 364 0.63 1.32 -46.56
CA LEU A 364 0.57 -0.12 -46.33
C LEU A 364 -0.69 -0.69 -46.96
N ARG A 365 -0.54 -1.57 -47.96
CA ARG A 365 -1.66 -2.21 -48.68
C ARG A 365 -2.67 -1.19 -49.22
N GLY A 366 -2.20 -0.04 -49.71
CA GLY A 366 -3.07 1.02 -50.24
C GLY A 366 -3.71 1.94 -49.18
N VAL A 367 -3.46 1.70 -47.93
CA VAL A 367 -3.95 2.57 -46.84
C VAL A 367 -2.80 3.39 -46.26
N GLU A 368 -3.02 4.68 -46.07
CA GLU A 368 -2.01 5.56 -45.43
C GLU A 368 -2.03 5.29 -43.92
N GLU A 369 -0.94 4.81 -43.37
CA GLU A 369 -0.67 4.74 -41.94
C GLU A 369 0.09 5.99 -41.52
N VAL A 370 -0.45 6.70 -40.49
CA VAL A 370 0.15 7.92 -39.97
C VAL A 370 0.40 7.77 -38.48
N ARG A 371 1.62 8.13 -38.06
CA ARG A 371 2.00 8.28 -36.65
C ARG A 371 2.49 9.68 -36.40
N ARG A 372 2.19 10.23 -35.24
CA ARG A 372 2.62 11.60 -34.88
C ARG A 372 3.34 11.57 -33.55
N LEU A 373 4.44 12.29 -33.50
CA LEU A 373 5.14 12.65 -32.27
C LEU A 373 4.93 14.17 -32.11
N ASP A 374 4.01 14.54 -31.25
CA ASP A 374 3.56 15.92 -31.12
C ASP A 374 4.64 16.82 -30.50
N GLY A 375 4.69 18.09 -30.90
CA GLY A 375 5.68 19.02 -30.38
C GLY A 375 5.68 19.19 -28.85
N PRO A 376 4.54 19.25 -28.15
CA PRO A 376 4.48 19.23 -26.69
C PRO A 376 5.08 17.94 -26.09
N MET A 377 4.82 16.77 -26.67
CA MET A 377 5.37 15.50 -26.21
C MET A 377 6.91 15.48 -26.36
N LEU A 378 7.47 15.94 -27.48
CA LEU A 378 8.93 16.03 -27.70
C LEU A 378 9.65 16.94 -26.70
N ARG A 379 8.90 17.80 -25.98
CA ARG A 379 9.41 18.70 -24.93
C ARG A 379 9.02 18.28 -23.51
N SER A 380 8.36 17.15 -23.35
CA SER A 380 7.90 16.62 -22.05
C SER A 380 9.06 16.26 -21.12
N GLY A 381 8.73 15.96 -19.86
CA GLY A 381 9.70 15.46 -18.88
C GLY A 381 10.26 14.10 -19.29
N GLU A 382 9.39 13.22 -19.80
CA GLU A 382 9.72 11.89 -20.31
C GLU A 382 10.66 11.98 -21.51
N ALA A 383 10.37 12.89 -22.45
CA ALA A 383 11.23 13.15 -23.61
C ALA A 383 12.64 13.59 -23.18
N ARG A 384 12.76 14.50 -22.22
CA ARG A 384 14.07 14.92 -21.67
C ARG A 384 14.85 13.78 -21.03
N LYS A 385 14.16 12.92 -20.27
CA LYS A 385 14.76 11.71 -19.70
C LYS A 385 15.22 10.73 -20.79
N THR A 386 14.42 10.54 -21.84
CA THR A 386 14.78 9.71 -23.00
C THR A 386 15.98 10.30 -23.74
N GLY A 387 16.03 11.62 -23.87
CA GLY A 387 17.13 12.34 -24.53
C GLY A 387 18.51 12.12 -23.88
N SER A 388 18.57 11.84 -22.58
CA SER A 388 19.84 11.55 -21.89
C SER A 388 20.49 10.24 -22.32
N PHE A 389 19.77 9.32 -22.95
CA PHE A 389 20.30 8.07 -23.48
C PHE A 389 20.81 8.19 -24.92
N THR A 390 20.58 9.32 -25.60
CA THR A 390 20.79 9.44 -27.05
C THR A 390 22.21 9.11 -27.48
N GLU A 391 23.23 9.56 -26.75
CA GLU A 391 24.64 9.35 -27.08
C GLU A 391 25.01 7.86 -27.09
N SER A 392 24.72 7.17 -26.01
CA SER A 392 24.91 5.73 -25.86
C SER A 392 24.09 4.91 -26.86
N LEU A 393 22.82 5.32 -27.11
CA LEU A 393 21.98 4.66 -28.11
C LEU A 393 22.52 4.79 -29.52
N GLN A 394 23.11 5.93 -29.90
CA GLN A 394 23.71 6.14 -31.21
C GLN A 394 25.03 5.38 -31.38
N GLU A 395 25.83 5.30 -30.33
CA GLU A 395 27.07 4.54 -30.31
C GLU A 395 26.81 3.04 -30.56
N ILE A 396 25.82 2.46 -29.87
CA ILE A 396 25.55 1.02 -29.89
C ILE A 396 24.63 0.62 -31.05
N TYR A 397 23.54 1.41 -31.28
CA TYR A 397 22.47 1.07 -32.21
C TYR A 397 22.34 2.03 -33.39
N GLY A 398 23.30 2.92 -33.59
CA GLY A 398 23.37 3.80 -34.78
C GLY A 398 23.27 2.99 -36.07
N SER A 399 23.90 1.85 -36.07
CA SER A 399 23.79 0.76 -37.06
C SER A 399 23.30 -0.53 -36.41
N ALA A 400 23.00 -1.56 -37.19
CA ALA A 400 22.57 -2.85 -36.66
C ALA A 400 23.73 -3.56 -35.94
N ALA A 401 23.52 -3.96 -34.70
CA ALA A 401 24.43 -4.82 -33.94
C ALA A 401 24.09 -6.30 -34.14
N THR A 402 25.00 -7.21 -33.79
CA THR A 402 24.77 -8.66 -33.89
C THR A 402 24.97 -9.32 -32.53
N LEU A 403 23.91 -9.89 -31.96
CA LEU A 403 24.00 -10.69 -30.76
C LEU A 403 24.37 -12.13 -31.13
N ILE A 404 25.49 -12.60 -30.61
CA ILE A 404 26.09 -13.91 -30.93
C ILE A 404 26.01 -14.77 -29.66
N ARG A 405 25.55 -16.00 -29.80
CA ARG A 405 25.52 -17.03 -28.75
C ARG A 405 25.85 -18.38 -29.34
N LYS A 406 27.02 -18.91 -29.00
CA LYS A 406 27.52 -20.18 -29.56
C LYS A 406 27.38 -20.17 -31.10
N ASP A 407 26.50 -21.01 -31.65
CA ASP A 407 26.29 -21.16 -33.10
C ASP A 407 25.11 -20.33 -33.64
N ARG A 408 24.55 -19.42 -32.86
CA ARG A 408 23.41 -18.57 -33.26
C ARG A 408 23.82 -17.11 -33.30
N SER A 409 23.38 -16.41 -34.33
CA SER A 409 23.49 -14.96 -34.42
C SER A 409 22.13 -14.34 -34.70
N GLN A 410 21.87 -13.22 -34.10
CA GLN A 410 20.65 -12.44 -34.29
C GLN A 410 21.02 -10.97 -34.49
N VAL A 411 20.43 -10.35 -35.51
CA VAL A 411 20.58 -8.91 -35.73
C VAL A 411 19.73 -8.17 -34.72
N ILE A 412 20.33 -7.14 -34.12
CA ILE A 412 19.69 -6.30 -33.09
C ILE A 412 19.60 -4.87 -33.63
N PHE A 413 18.41 -4.33 -33.69
CA PHE A 413 18.13 -3.01 -34.26
C PHE A 413 17.90 -1.92 -33.19
N GLY A 414 17.77 -2.30 -31.91
CA GLY A 414 17.53 -1.37 -30.83
C GLY A 414 17.65 -2.02 -29.47
N PRO A 415 17.62 -1.20 -28.39
CA PRO A 415 17.75 -1.66 -27.02
C PRO A 415 16.59 -2.58 -26.56
N LEU A 416 15.36 -2.33 -27.01
CA LEU A 416 14.22 -3.19 -26.66
C LEU A 416 14.34 -4.57 -27.30
N ASP A 417 14.84 -4.67 -28.54
CA ASP A 417 15.09 -5.93 -29.21
C ASP A 417 16.22 -6.72 -28.51
N LEU A 418 17.30 -6.04 -28.07
CA LEU A 418 18.34 -6.66 -27.26
C LEU A 418 17.76 -7.19 -25.93
N LEU A 419 17.04 -6.36 -25.19
CA LEU A 419 16.45 -6.73 -23.90
C LEU A 419 15.51 -7.94 -24.05
N ASP A 420 14.61 -7.91 -25.03
CA ASP A 420 13.68 -8.99 -25.31
C ASP A 420 14.41 -10.30 -25.69
N SER A 421 15.46 -10.21 -26.50
CA SER A 421 16.29 -11.36 -26.88
C SER A 421 17.03 -11.97 -25.69
N VAL A 422 17.51 -11.13 -24.77
CA VAL A 422 18.19 -11.56 -23.54
C VAL A 422 17.20 -12.21 -22.57
N LEU A 423 16.06 -11.60 -22.34
CA LEU A 423 15.02 -12.14 -21.45
C LEU A 423 14.48 -13.49 -21.95
N LYS A 424 14.15 -13.60 -23.24
CA LYS A 424 13.72 -14.86 -23.87
C LYS A 424 14.74 -15.98 -23.78
N GLU A 425 16.03 -15.66 -23.86
CA GLU A 425 17.07 -16.66 -23.67
C GLU A 425 17.17 -17.08 -22.20
N GLY A 426 17.06 -16.11 -21.28
CA GLY A 426 17.02 -16.37 -19.84
C GLY A 426 15.88 -17.29 -19.41
N GLU A 427 14.73 -17.21 -20.06
CA GLU A 427 13.56 -18.08 -19.83
C GLU A 427 13.74 -19.52 -20.29
N LYS A 428 14.68 -19.80 -21.20
CA LYS A 428 14.85 -21.15 -21.75
C LYS A 428 15.24 -22.19 -20.71
N GLY A 429 14.47 -23.26 -20.64
CA GLY A 429 14.69 -24.36 -19.69
C GLY A 429 14.33 -24.02 -18.24
N LEU A 430 13.60 -22.93 -18.04
CA LEU A 430 13.07 -22.47 -16.77
C LEU A 430 11.69 -23.07 -16.53
N SER A 431 11.45 -23.58 -15.31
CA SER A 431 10.12 -23.79 -14.77
C SER A 431 9.82 -22.66 -13.80
N LEU A 432 8.79 -21.89 -14.11
CA LEU A 432 8.35 -20.73 -13.32
C LEU A 432 7.05 -21.07 -12.58
N GLN A 433 7.05 -20.88 -11.27
CA GLN A 433 5.85 -20.86 -10.45
C GLN A 433 5.66 -19.47 -9.85
N ARG A 434 4.52 -18.85 -10.13
CA ARG A 434 4.12 -17.58 -9.50
C ARG A 434 3.18 -17.88 -8.34
N TYR A 435 3.51 -17.39 -7.15
CA TYR A 435 2.65 -17.48 -5.98
C TYR A 435 1.71 -16.27 -5.95
N LYS A 436 0.40 -16.52 -5.91
CA LYS A 436 -0.63 -15.49 -5.71
C LYS A 436 -1.00 -15.36 -4.24
N GLY A 437 -0.95 -16.46 -3.49
CA GLY A 437 -1.26 -16.49 -2.08
C GLY A 437 -0.33 -17.39 -1.28
N LEU A 438 -0.19 -17.06 0.00
CA LEU A 438 0.62 -17.81 0.98
C LEU A 438 0.12 -19.24 1.19
N GLY A 439 -1.17 -19.49 0.94
CA GLY A 439 -1.77 -20.82 1.01
C GLY A 439 -1.29 -21.79 -0.07
N GLU A 440 -0.61 -21.30 -1.12
CA GLU A 440 0.02 -22.10 -2.17
C GLU A 440 1.41 -22.65 -1.75
N MET A 441 1.98 -22.08 -0.69
CA MET A 441 3.26 -22.53 -0.14
C MET A 441 3.07 -23.64 0.88
N ASN A 442 3.88 -24.67 0.79
CA ASN A 442 3.96 -25.67 1.84
C ASN A 442 4.74 -25.12 3.07
N PRO A 443 4.68 -25.79 4.24
CA PRO A 443 5.33 -25.31 5.46
C PRO A 443 6.83 -25.06 5.32
N ASP A 444 7.56 -25.91 4.62
CA ASP A 444 9.01 -25.80 4.45
C ASP A 444 9.37 -24.60 3.56
N GLN A 445 8.64 -24.40 2.46
CA GLN A 445 8.80 -23.24 1.58
C GLN A 445 8.52 -21.93 2.33
N LEU A 446 7.47 -21.91 3.16
CA LEU A 446 7.12 -20.72 3.94
C LEU A 446 8.17 -20.44 5.02
N TRP A 447 8.76 -21.50 5.63
CA TRP A 447 9.88 -21.35 6.53
C TRP A 447 11.09 -20.75 5.86
N GLU A 448 11.60 -21.38 4.81
CA GLU A 448 12.82 -21.00 4.09
C GLU A 448 12.78 -19.57 3.51
N THR A 449 11.60 -19.05 3.22
CA THR A 449 11.46 -17.77 2.52
C THR A 449 10.94 -16.62 3.39
N THR A 450 10.13 -16.92 4.41
CA THR A 450 9.33 -15.89 5.08
C THR A 450 9.38 -15.95 6.61
N LEU A 451 9.54 -17.14 7.20
CA LEU A 451 9.52 -17.29 8.65
C LEU A 451 10.92 -17.36 9.25
N ASP A 452 11.89 -17.95 8.55
CA ASP A 452 13.28 -18.06 9.03
C ASP A 452 13.91 -16.68 9.23
N PRO A 453 14.33 -16.32 10.46
CA PRO A 453 14.95 -15.03 10.75
C PRO A 453 16.19 -14.72 9.91
N ASP A 454 16.93 -15.77 9.47
CA ASP A 454 18.20 -15.62 8.76
C ASP A 454 17.99 -15.47 7.24
N ALA A 455 16.86 -15.91 6.71
CA ALA A 455 16.57 -15.91 5.27
C ALA A 455 15.54 -14.85 4.84
N ARG A 456 14.59 -14.52 5.71
CA ARG A 456 13.46 -13.64 5.40
C ARG A 456 13.81 -12.18 5.22
N THR A 457 12.98 -11.48 4.46
CA THR A 457 12.98 -10.01 4.38
C THR A 457 11.72 -9.46 5.05
N LEU A 458 11.91 -8.51 5.99
CA LEU A 458 10.84 -7.77 6.65
C LEU A 458 10.98 -6.27 6.37
N LEU A 459 9.87 -5.64 6.00
CA LEU A 459 9.78 -4.18 5.89
C LEU A 459 9.29 -3.62 7.23
N GLN A 460 10.10 -2.84 7.93
CA GLN A 460 9.67 -2.13 9.13
C GLN A 460 8.77 -0.96 8.77
N VAL A 461 7.59 -0.88 9.40
CA VAL A 461 6.65 0.23 9.21
C VAL A 461 7.15 1.45 9.99
N LYS A 462 7.34 2.56 9.30
CA LYS A 462 7.77 3.84 9.88
C LYS A 462 6.82 4.95 9.48
N VAL A 463 6.66 5.94 10.34
CA VAL A 463 5.93 7.17 10.08
C VAL A 463 6.95 8.30 10.06
N GLU A 464 7.28 8.82 8.89
CA GLU A 464 8.22 9.92 8.72
C GLU A 464 7.54 11.27 8.99
N ASP A 465 6.34 11.46 8.44
CA ASP A 465 5.49 12.61 8.68
C ASP A 465 4.11 12.17 9.18
N ALA A 466 3.77 12.58 10.40
CA ALA A 466 2.51 12.22 11.03
C ALA A 466 1.30 12.91 10.41
N ALA A 467 1.46 14.12 9.88
CA ALA A 467 0.36 14.86 9.26
C ALA A 467 0.04 14.29 7.88
N GLU A 468 1.07 13.94 7.09
CA GLU A 468 0.91 13.29 5.80
C GLU A 468 0.26 11.89 5.94
N ALA A 469 0.73 11.10 6.91
CA ALA A 469 0.15 9.79 7.21
C ALA A 469 -1.32 9.90 7.64
N ASP A 470 -1.66 10.88 8.48
CA ASP A 470 -3.04 11.13 8.91
C ASP A 470 -3.95 11.49 7.74
N ASP A 471 -3.51 12.39 6.88
CA ASP A 471 -4.23 12.80 5.66
C ASP A 471 -4.41 11.62 4.70
N LEU A 472 -3.37 10.79 4.51
CA LEU A 472 -3.43 9.62 3.64
C LEU A 472 -4.44 8.58 4.14
N PHE A 473 -4.43 8.24 5.44
CA PHE A 473 -5.42 7.31 6.01
C PHE A 473 -6.83 7.88 5.93
N THR A 474 -7.02 9.16 6.19
CA THR A 474 -8.32 9.83 6.07
C THR A 474 -8.83 9.80 4.63
N LYS A 475 -8.00 10.07 3.64
CA LYS A 475 -8.36 10.00 2.21
C LYS A 475 -8.71 8.58 1.77
N LEU A 476 -7.86 7.62 2.09
CA LEU A 476 -8.02 6.24 1.59
C LEU A 476 -9.11 5.47 2.34
N MET A 477 -9.23 5.66 3.65
CA MET A 477 -10.05 4.81 4.52
C MET A 477 -11.26 5.53 5.12
N GLY A 478 -11.35 6.86 5.01
CA GLY A 478 -12.43 7.68 5.54
C GLY A 478 -13.77 7.53 4.81
N ASP A 479 -14.82 8.18 5.33
CA ASP A 479 -16.19 8.10 4.81
C ASP A 479 -16.40 8.89 3.51
N VAL A 480 -15.65 9.97 3.31
CA VAL A 480 -15.79 10.86 2.15
C VAL A 480 -15.18 10.19 0.92
N VAL A 481 -15.96 10.10 -0.17
CA VAL A 481 -15.57 9.37 -1.37
C VAL A 481 -14.71 10.22 -2.30
N GLU A 482 -14.99 11.51 -2.42
CA GLU A 482 -14.35 12.43 -3.35
C GLU A 482 -12.83 12.48 -3.20
N PRO A 483 -12.24 12.69 -2.00
CA PRO A 483 -10.77 12.72 -1.85
C PRO A 483 -10.09 11.42 -2.28
N ARG A 484 -10.76 10.27 -2.05
CA ARG A 484 -10.25 8.97 -2.47
C ARG A 484 -10.29 8.81 -3.98
N ARG A 485 -11.39 9.20 -4.61
CA ARG A 485 -11.52 9.19 -6.08
C ARG A 485 -10.43 10.07 -6.72
N ASP A 486 -10.25 11.29 -6.21
CA ASP A 486 -9.28 12.23 -6.73
C ASP A 486 -7.85 11.71 -6.54
N PHE A 487 -7.55 11.08 -5.40
CA PHE A 487 -6.26 10.39 -5.16
C PHE A 487 -6.02 9.27 -6.18
N ILE A 488 -7.01 8.41 -6.44
CA ILE A 488 -6.92 7.33 -7.42
C ILE A 488 -6.69 7.89 -8.82
N GLN A 489 -7.43 8.93 -9.22
CA GLN A 489 -7.28 9.55 -10.54
C GLN A 489 -5.90 10.20 -10.72
N THR A 490 -5.42 10.91 -9.71
CA THR A 490 -4.11 11.57 -9.75
C THR A 490 -2.96 10.57 -9.85
N ASN A 491 -3.09 9.41 -9.18
CA ASN A 491 -2.04 8.39 -9.13
C ASN A 491 -2.26 7.24 -10.12
N ALA A 492 -3.29 7.29 -10.98
CA ALA A 492 -3.67 6.20 -11.87
C ALA A 492 -2.54 5.75 -12.81
N LEU A 493 -1.69 6.69 -13.26
CA LEU A 493 -0.56 6.39 -14.13
C LEU A 493 0.67 5.83 -13.39
N SER A 494 0.69 5.95 -12.06
CA SER A 494 1.79 5.46 -11.22
C SER A 494 1.55 4.05 -10.69
N VAL A 495 0.38 3.46 -10.96
CA VAL A 495 0.02 2.13 -10.48
C VAL A 495 0.80 1.07 -11.25
N ALA A 496 1.59 0.30 -10.53
CA ALA A 496 2.22 -0.93 -11.01
C ALA A 496 1.47 -2.15 -10.44
N ASN A 497 1.40 -3.24 -11.18
CA ASN A 497 0.81 -4.52 -10.74
C ASN A 497 -0.71 -4.47 -10.47
N LEU A 498 -1.48 -4.00 -11.45
CA LEU A 498 -2.93 -4.23 -11.45
C LEU A 498 -3.18 -5.70 -11.80
N ASP A 499 -3.80 -6.44 -10.88
CA ASP A 499 -4.37 -7.76 -11.19
C ASP A 499 -5.66 -7.55 -12.00
N PHE A 500 -5.63 -7.93 -13.27
CA PHE A 500 -6.81 -8.01 -14.14
C PHE A 500 -7.25 -9.47 -14.28
#